data_aafb804841eaa0074f443943588ce796
#
_entry.id   aafb804841eaa0074f443943588ce796
#
_cell.length_a   1.000
_cell.length_b   1.000
_cell.length_c   1.000
_cell.angle_alpha   90.00
_cell.angle_beta   90.00
_cell.angle_gamma   90.00
#
_symmetry.space_group_name_H-M   'P 1'
#
loop_
_entity.id
_entity.type
_entity.pdbx_description
1 polymer ?
#
loop_
_entity_poly.entity_id
_entity_poly.type
_entity_poly.pdbx_seq_one_letter_code
_entity_poly.pdbx_strand_id
1 'polypeptide(L)'
;MEFSVNHPVLYLLAGILVAVVLAQSVFFLVKALRRSKEIGMDQAKIRKTVKTAALFTIAPAVSIVISVITLSKSLGIPLPWLRLSVVGSLSYEAIAASNAVSAMGLELGKISSLTAQQYVNIALVMTLSIMVGIWLVPVIGKKLLRGMTVLENRDARWADIFQNAMFIGMISAFLGYVFCDFSRLWTPGDYVATSGLVPVCVMAVSAAIMVVCGLLMKKFKWSWVNDYALPISLVLGMASAIPLTAWLG
;
A
#
# COMPACT_ATOMS: atom_id res chain seq x y z
N MET A 1 -34.69 0.38 12.37
CA MET A 1 -33.29 0.58 12.83
C MET A 1 -32.63 1.56 11.90
N GLU A 2 -32.18 2.68 12.40
CA GLU A 2 -31.44 3.63 11.58
C GLU A 2 -30.06 3.03 11.24
N PHE A 3 -29.67 3.11 9.99
CA PHE A 3 -28.37 2.61 9.53
C PHE A 3 -27.26 3.54 10.05
N SER A 4 -26.25 2.97 10.68
CA SER A 4 -25.04 3.68 11.08
C SER A 4 -23.81 2.98 10.48
N VAL A 5 -22.92 3.75 9.86
CA VAL A 5 -21.63 3.26 9.32
C VAL A 5 -20.71 2.67 10.41
N ASN A 6 -21.00 2.97 11.68
CA ASN A 6 -20.29 2.45 12.85
C ASN A 6 -21.14 1.46 13.68
N HIS A 7 -22.03 0.70 13.02
CA HIS A 7 -22.86 -0.28 13.71
C HIS A 7 -22.00 -1.41 14.33
N PRO A 8 -22.29 -1.86 15.59
CA PRO A 8 -21.49 -2.89 16.28
C PRO A 8 -21.30 -4.19 15.51
N VAL A 9 -22.28 -4.60 14.71
CA VAL A 9 -22.20 -5.80 13.86
C VAL A 9 -21.08 -5.69 12.83
N LEU A 10 -20.82 -4.49 12.27
CA LEU A 10 -19.73 -4.28 11.32
C LEU A 10 -18.36 -4.43 11.99
N TYR A 11 -18.22 -3.96 13.22
CA TYR A 11 -16.99 -4.17 14.01
C TYR A 11 -16.77 -5.64 14.34
N LEU A 12 -17.82 -6.37 14.69
CA LEU A 12 -17.74 -7.81 14.98
C LEU A 12 -17.29 -8.59 13.73
N LEU A 13 -17.89 -8.33 12.57
CA LEU A 13 -17.51 -8.97 11.31
C LEU A 13 -16.06 -8.63 10.93
N ALA A 14 -15.68 -7.37 11.02
CA ALA A 14 -14.29 -6.95 10.76
C ALA A 14 -13.31 -7.63 11.74
N GLY A 15 -13.65 -7.68 13.03
CA GLY A 15 -12.84 -8.34 14.05
C GLY A 15 -12.64 -9.83 13.81
N ILE A 16 -13.68 -10.57 13.40
CA ILE A 16 -13.59 -12.00 13.05
C ILE A 16 -12.63 -12.20 11.89
N LEU A 17 -12.76 -11.41 10.81
CA LEU A 17 -11.89 -11.55 9.64
C LEU A 17 -10.43 -11.22 9.97
N VAL A 18 -10.18 -10.17 10.73
CA VAL A 18 -8.83 -9.82 11.20
C VAL A 18 -8.25 -10.93 12.08
N ALA A 19 -9.05 -11.52 12.97
CA ALA A 19 -8.63 -12.63 13.83
C ALA A 19 -8.23 -13.88 13.00
N VAL A 20 -8.99 -14.20 11.95
CA VAL A 20 -8.67 -15.31 11.03
C VAL A 20 -7.35 -15.06 10.31
N VAL A 21 -7.12 -13.85 9.81
CA VAL A 21 -5.86 -13.49 9.11
C VAL A 21 -4.67 -13.54 10.08
N LEU A 22 -4.84 -13.05 11.32
CA LEU A 22 -3.80 -13.16 12.35
C LEU A 22 -3.48 -14.61 12.68
N ALA A 23 -4.49 -15.44 12.89
CA ALA A 23 -4.29 -16.87 13.15
C ALA A 23 -3.56 -17.57 11.99
N GLN A 24 -3.92 -17.26 10.75
CA GLN A 24 -3.25 -17.75 9.56
C GLN A 24 -1.78 -17.29 9.51
N SER A 25 -1.51 -16.02 9.80
CA SER A 25 -0.14 -15.47 9.81
C SER A 25 0.74 -16.15 10.85
N VAL A 26 0.22 -16.36 12.07
CA VAL A 26 0.93 -17.09 13.13
C VAL A 26 1.17 -18.54 12.74
N PHE A 27 0.17 -19.21 12.16
CA PHE A 27 0.31 -20.59 11.69
C PHE A 27 1.45 -20.73 10.67
N PHE A 28 1.50 -19.87 9.65
CA PHE A 28 2.56 -19.90 8.65
C PHE A 28 3.92 -19.55 9.21
N LEU A 29 3.99 -18.58 10.13
CA LEU A 29 5.24 -18.22 10.79
C LEU A 29 5.81 -19.42 11.58
N VAL A 30 4.98 -20.07 12.39
CA VAL A 30 5.38 -21.26 13.17
C VAL A 30 5.83 -22.39 12.25
N LYS A 31 5.08 -22.65 11.19
CA LYS A 31 5.41 -23.69 10.19
C LYS A 31 6.73 -23.38 9.48
N ALA A 32 6.98 -22.13 9.09
CA ALA A 32 8.22 -21.71 8.46
C ALA A 32 9.42 -21.84 9.40
N LEU A 33 9.27 -21.41 10.67
CA LEU A 33 10.32 -21.55 11.68
C LEU A 33 10.63 -23.03 12.01
N ARG A 34 9.63 -23.89 12.04
CA ARG A 34 9.83 -25.33 12.24
C ARG A 34 10.58 -25.92 11.04
N ARG A 35 10.15 -25.61 9.83
CA ARG A 35 10.80 -26.11 8.60
C ARG A 35 12.24 -25.64 8.47
N SER A 36 12.54 -24.40 8.86
CA SER A 36 13.90 -23.86 8.84
C SER A 36 14.87 -24.65 9.75
N LYS A 37 14.39 -25.13 10.89
CA LYS A 37 15.16 -26.01 11.78
C LYS A 37 15.40 -27.39 11.16
N GLU A 38 14.37 -27.99 10.53
CA GLU A 38 14.47 -29.30 9.91
C GLU A 38 15.50 -29.34 8.76
N ILE A 39 15.60 -28.28 7.96
CA ILE A 39 16.57 -28.17 6.87
C ILE A 39 17.93 -27.62 7.29
N GLY A 40 18.16 -27.45 8.60
CA GLY A 40 19.46 -27.05 9.14
C GLY A 40 19.88 -25.63 8.85
N MET A 41 18.92 -24.68 8.63
CA MET A 41 19.26 -23.27 8.40
C MET A 41 19.90 -22.64 9.65
N ASP A 42 20.85 -21.74 9.41
CA ASP A 42 21.51 -20.98 10.48
C ASP A 42 20.49 -20.09 11.25
N GLN A 43 20.30 -20.42 12.50
CA GLN A 43 19.34 -19.74 13.38
C GLN A 43 19.70 -18.26 13.63
N ALA A 44 20.97 -17.88 13.54
CA ALA A 44 21.40 -16.49 13.65
C ALA A 44 20.92 -15.66 12.45
N LYS A 45 21.00 -16.22 11.24
CA LYS A 45 20.47 -15.60 10.02
C LYS A 45 18.97 -15.45 10.08
N ILE A 46 18.25 -16.50 10.53
CA ILE A 46 16.77 -16.45 10.67
C ILE A 46 16.36 -15.35 11.65
N ARG A 47 17.01 -15.27 12.82
CA ARG A 47 16.72 -14.23 13.82
C ARG A 47 17.00 -12.83 13.26
N LYS A 48 18.10 -12.65 12.52
CA LYS A 48 18.41 -11.38 11.85
C LYS A 48 17.31 -11.02 10.83
N THR A 49 16.89 -11.97 9.99
CA THR A 49 15.84 -11.78 8.99
C THR A 49 14.51 -11.39 9.65
N VAL A 50 14.10 -12.08 10.71
CA VAL A 50 12.84 -11.76 11.42
C VAL A 50 12.90 -10.35 12.03
N LYS A 51 14.02 -9.98 12.67
CA LYS A 51 14.19 -8.63 13.23
C LYS A 51 14.15 -7.55 12.14
N THR A 52 14.85 -7.76 11.04
CA THR A 52 14.88 -6.83 9.92
C THR A 52 13.48 -6.70 9.30
N ALA A 53 12.78 -7.81 9.04
CA ALA A 53 11.42 -7.80 8.54
C ALA A 53 10.46 -7.04 9.48
N ALA A 54 10.55 -7.26 10.79
CA ALA A 54 9.74 -6.53 11.78
C ALA A 54 9.97 -5.01 11.71
N LEU A 55 11.24 -4.58 11.61
CA LEU A 55 11.58 -3.16 11.47
C LEU A 55 11.03 -2.57 10.16
N PHE A 56 11.15 -3.29 9.05
CA PHE A 56 10.61 -2.86 7.77
C PHE A 56 9.08 -2.71 7.77
N THR A 57 8.38 -3.45 8.62
CA THR A 57 6.91 -3.41 8.70
C THR A 57 6.40 -2.18 9.47
N ILE A 58 7.21 -1.53 10.31
CA ILE A 58 6.75 -0.41 11.14
C ILE A 58 6.26 0.77 10.29
N ALA A 59 7.03 1.21 9.30
CA ALA A 59 6.67 2.36 8.47
C ALA A 59 5.38 2.13 7.66
N PRO A 60 5.21 1.02 6.93
CA PRO A 60 3.92 0.69 6.30
C PRO A 60 2.76 0.57 7.29
N ALA A 61 2.99 0.00 8.48
CA ALA A 61 1.95 -0.13 9.49
C ALA A 61 1.43 1.23 9.97
N VAL A 62 2.33 2.18 10.25
CA VAL A 62 1.96 3.56 10.61
C VAL A 62 1.17 4.23 9.48
N SER A 63 1.62 4.06 8.24
CA SER A 63 0.93 4.58 7.06
C SER A 63 -0.50 4.02 6.95
N ILE A 64 -0.69 2.71 7.19
CA ILE A 64 -2.02 2.08 7.19
C ILE A 64 -2.92 2.67 8.27
N VAL A 65 -2.41 2.87 9.50
CA VAL A 65 -3.20 3.45 10.60
C VAL A 65 -3.68 4.86 10.23
N ILE A 66 -2.78 5.71 9.71
CA ILE A 66 -3.14 7.06 9.26
C ILE A 66 -4.19 6.99 8.15
N SER A 67 -4.04 6.05 7.24
CA SER A 67 -4.98 5.83 6.13
C SER A 67 -6.37 5.42 6.60
N VAL A 68 -6.45 4.53 7.58
CA VAL A 68 -7.72 4.13 8.21
C VAL A 68 -8.39 5.35 8.85
N ILE A 69 -7.64 6.16 9.59
CA ILE A 69 -8.17 7.38 10.23
C ILE A 69 -8.72 8.35 9.17
N THR A 70 -7.99 8.54 8.07
CA THR A 70 -8.40 9.44 6.99
C THR A 70 -9.68 9.00 6.31
N LEU A 71 -9.77 7.73 5.89
CA LEU A 71 -10.95 7.17 5.23
C LEU A 71 -12.14 6.99 6.18
N SER A 72 -11.89 6.81 7.47
CA SER A 72 -12.95 6.62 8.47
C SER A 72 -13.86 7.82 8.65
N LYS A 73 -13.37 9.03 8.32
CA LYS A 73 -14.17 10.25 8.38
C LYS A 73 -15.41 10.20 7.46
N SER A 74 -15.27 9.53 6.31
CA SER A 74 -16.36 9.42 5.31
C SER A 74 -17.08 8.08 5.32
N LEU A 75 -16.36 6.98 5.60
CA LEU A 75 -16.88 5.61 5.45
C LEU A 75 -17.11 4.89 6.79
N GLY A 76 -16.88 5.57 7.92
CA GLY A 76 -16.84 4.90 9.23
C GLY A 76 -15.57 4.07 9.40
N ILE A 77 -15.31 3.60 10.63
CA ILE A 77 -14.07 2.87 10.95
C ILE A 77 -14.07 1.42 10.42
N PRO A 78 -15.16 0.63 10.49
CA PRO A 78 -15.12 -0.81 10.21
C PRO A 78 -14.68 -1.15 8.80
N LEU A 79 -15.17 -0.44 7.79
CA LEU A 79 -14.89 -0.74 6.40
C LEU A 79 -13.43 -0.42 6.02
N PRO A 80 -12.88 0.80 6.25
CA PRO A 80 -11.47 1.07 6.00
C PRO A 80 -10.53 0.20 6.82
N TRP A 81 -10.86 -0.07 8.08
CA TRP A 81 -10.05 -0.95 8.93
C TRP A 81 -9.93 -2.34 8.34
N LEU A 82 -11.04 -2.97 7.99
CA LEU A 82 -11.06 -4.29 7.37
C LEU A 82 -10.26 -4.29 6.04
N ARG A 83 -10.53 -3.33 5.19
CA ARG A 83 -9.97 -3.27 3.84
C ARG A 83 -8.47 -3.04 3.83
N LEU A 84 -7.99 -2.06 4.59
CA LEU A 84 -6.58 -1.70 4.64
C LEU A 84 -5.73 -2.69 5.45
N SER A 85 -6.31 -3.37 6.44
CA SER A 85 -5.56 -4.35 7.25
C SER A 85 -5.44 -5.73 6.60
N VAL A 86 -6.34 -6.09 5.68
CA VAL A 86 -6.39 -7.45 5.12
C VAL A 86 -5.88 -7.52 3.67
N VAL A 87 -6.35 -6.65 2.80
CA VAL A 87 -6.15 -6.80 1.35
C VAL A 87 -5.65 -5.53 0.67
N GLY A 88 -6.09 -4.35 1.14
CA GLY A 88 -5.98 -3.11 0.41
C GLY A 88 -4.70 -2.31 0.65
N SER A 89 -4.46 -1.37 -0.26
CA SER A 89 -3.55 -0.24 -0.05
C SER A 89 -4.35 1.05 -0.09
N LEU A 90 -3.90 2.09 0.61
CA LEU A 90 -4.62 3.36 0.66
C LEU A 90 -4.90 3.91 -0.74
N SER A 91 -3.89 3.95 -1.60
CA SER A 91 -4.00 4.48 -2.96
C SER A 91 -5.10 3.77 -3.76
N TYR A 92 -5.14 2.44 -3.69
CA TYR A 92 -6.17 1.67 -4.39
C TYR A 92 -7.56 1.85 -3.78
N GLU A 93 -7.67 1.76 -2.46
CA GLU A 93 -8.95 1.82 -1.76
C GLU A 93 -9.56 3.22 -1.82
N ALA A 94 -8.74 4.27 -1.71
CA ALA A 94 -9.20 5.65 -1.84
C ALA A 94 -9.75 5.94 -3.25
N ILE A 95 -9.08 5.43 -4.29
CA ILE A 95 -9.53 5.57 -5.68
C ILE A 95 -10.85 4.83 -5.90
N ALA A 96 -10.93 3.57 -5.46
CA ALA A 96 -12.14 2.78 -5.62
C ALA A 96 -13.33 3.40 -4.87
N ALA A 97 -13.09 3.87 -3.64
CA ALA A 97 -14.11 4.58 -2.86
C ALA A 97 -14.52 5.91 -3.52
N SER A 98 -13.55 6.71 -3.98
CA SER A 98 -13.81 7.98 -4.65
C SER A 98 -14.64 7.80 -5.93
N ASN A 99 -14.28 6.83 -6.77
CA ASN A 99 -15.02 6.52 -7.98
C ASN A 99 -16.46 6.06 -7.68
N ALA A 100 -16.62 5.20 -6.66
CA ALA A 100 -17.96 4.73 -6.27
C ALA A 100 -18.83 5.89 -5.74
N VAL A 101 -18.24 6.77 -4.93
CA VAL A 101 -18.92 7.94 -4.35
C VAL A 101 -19.27 8.96 -5.44
N SER A 102 -18.32 9.25 -6.34
CA SER A 102 -18.54 10.19 -7.46
C SER A 102 -19.60 9.70 -8.42
N ALA A 103 -19.68 8.38 -8.68
CA ALA A 103 -20.73 7.79 -9.52
C ALA A 103 -22.15 7.94 -8.92
N MET A 104 -22.23 8.17 -7.60
CA MET A 104 -23.49 8.46 -6.89
C MET A 104 -23.76 9.96 -6.73
N GLY A 105 -22.94 10.83 -7.34
CA GLY A 105 -23.07 12.29 -7.25
C GLY A 105 -22.64 12.85 -5.89
N LEU A 106 -21.85 12.09 -5.12
CA LEU A 106 -21.34 12.50 -3.82
C LEU A 106 -19.82 12.79 -3.90
N GLU A 107 -19.27 13.51 -2.93
CA GLU A 107 -17.84 13.76 -2.81
C GLU A 107 -17.26 13.08 -1.56
N LEU A 108 -16.22 12.27 -1.74
CA LEU A 108 -15.53 11.65 -0.62
C LEU A 108 -14.88 12.77 0.23
N GLY A 109 -15.16 12.76 1.53
CA GLY A 109 -14.67 13.82 2.44
C GLY A 109 -15.73 14.86 2.83
N LYS A 110 -16.78 15.05 2.02
CA LYS A 110 -17.92 15.96 2.33
C LYS A 110 -19.20 15.21 2.73
N ILE A 111 -19.12 13.89 2.87
CA ILE A 111 -20.27 13.06 3.23
C ILE A 111 -20.58 13.20 4.71
N SER A 112 -21.73 13.74 5.05
CA SER A 112 -22.23 13.82 6.43
C SER A 112 -22.99 12.56 6.86
N SER A 113 -23.67 11.88 5.92
CA SER A 113 -24.41 10.64 6.18
C SER A 113 -24.49 9.79 4.92
N LEU A 114 -24.35 8.48 5.08
CA LEU A 114 -24.53 7.48 4.02
C LEU A 114 -25.79 6.67 4.30
N THR A 115 -26.58 6.42 3.28
CA THR A 115 -27.65 5.41 3.35
C THR A 115 -27.05 4.00 3.33
N ALA A 116 -27.78 3.01 3.86
CA ALA A 116 -27.33 1.61 3.85
C ALA A 116 -27.02 1.12 2.43
N GLN A 117 -27.81 1.52 1.45
CA GLN A 117 -27.61 1.15 0.04
C GLN A 117 -26.34 1.76 -0.56
N GLN A 118 -26.08 3.04 -0.30
CA GLN A 118 -24.87 3.72 -0.73
C GLN A 118 -23.61 3.07 -0.13
N TYR A 119 -23.65 2.76 1.17
CA TYR A 119 -22.56 2.09 1.85
C TYR A 119 -22.25 0.70 1.27
N VAL A 120 -23.28 -0.10 1.01
CA VAL A 120 -23.13 -1.42 0.39
C VAL A 120 -22.59 -1.30 -1.03
N ASN A 121 -23.06 -0.33 -1.82
CA ASN A 121 -22.55 -0.09 -3.17
C ASN A 121 -21.05 0.26 -3.16
N ILE A 122 -20.61 1.15 -2.25
CA ILE A 122 -19.19 1.48 -2.10
C ILE A 122 -18.39 0.22 -1.75
N ALA A 123 -18.84 -0.54 -0.74
CA ALA A 123 -18.17 -1.77 -0.32
C ALA A 123 -18.09 -2.83 -1.44
N LEU A 124 -19.14 -2.96 -2.25
CA LEU A 124 -19.18 -3.86 -3.41
C LEU A 124 -18.20 -3.42 -4.51
N VAL A 125 -18.20 -2.14 -4.88
CA VAL A 125 -17.27 -1.61 -5.90
C VAL A 125 -15.83 -1.82 -5.45
N MET A 126 -15.49 -1.47 -4.20
CA MET A 126 -14.17 -1.69 -3.64
C MET A 126 -13.78 -3.18 -3.64
N THR A 127 -14.73 -4.09 -3.40
CA THR A 127 -14.47 -5.53 -3.35
C THR A 127 -14.33 -6.14 -4.74
N LEU A 128 -15.28 -5.87 -5.64
CA LEU A 128 -15.29 -6.46 -6.97
C LEU A 128 -14.10 -6.02 -7.81
N SER A 129 -13.68 -4.76 -7.69
CA SER A 129 -12.54 -4.24 -8.43
C SER A 129 -11.22 -4.96 -8.09
N ILE A 130 -10.98 -5.33 -6.83
CA ILE A 130 -9.78 -6.06 -6.44
C ILE A 130 -9.86 -7.56 -6.76
N MET A 131 -11.08 -8.14 -6.74
CA MET A 131 -11.28 -9.56 -7.04
C MET A 131 -10.81 -9.94 -8.43
N VAL A 132 -10.95 -9.06 -9.41
CA VAL A 132 -10.45 -9.32 -10.78
C VAL A 132 -8.95 -9.61 -10.77
N GLY A 133 -8.15 -8.80 -10.06
CA GLY A 133 -6.70 -9.03 -9.92
C GLY A 133 -6.38 -10.33 -9.19
N ILE A 134 -7.09 -10.62 -8.10
CA ILE A 134 -6.86 -11.83 -7.28
C ILE A 134 -7.12 -13.11 -8.08
N TRP A 135 -8.14 -13.12 -8.96
CA TRP A 135 -8.42 -14.27 -9.82
C TRP A 135 -7.51 -14.34 -11.04
N LEU A 136 -7.16 -13.19 -11.62
CA LEU A 136 -6.36 -13.13 -12.84
C LEU A 136 -4.91 -13.57 -12.59
N VAL A 137 -4.31 -13.13 -11.48
CA VAL A 137 -2.89 -13.41 -11.17
C VAL A 137 -2.57 -14.90 -11.06
N PRO A 138 -3.32 -15.78 -10.35
CA PRO A 138 -3.04 -17.20 -10.31
C PRO A 138 -3.17 -17.89 -11.68
N VAL A 139 -4.10 -17.43 -12.52
CA VAL A 139 -4.38 -18.02 -13.85
C VAL A 139 -3.27 -17.65 -14.85
N ILE A 140 -2.94 -16.36 -14.93
CA ILE A 140 -1.97 -15.85 -15.92
C ILE A 140 -0.54 -15.91 -15.39
N GLY A 141 -0.33 -15.71 -14.08
CA GLY A 141 0.99 -15.56 -13.47
C GLY A 141 1.90 -16.78 -13.72
N LYS A 142 1.34 -17.99 -13.69
CA LYS A 142 2.11 -19.21 -13.99
C LYS A 142 2.65 -19.23 -15.43
N LYS A 143 1.87 -18.76 -16.40
CA LYS A 143 2.29 -18.65 -17.81
C LYS A 143 3.32 -17.55 -17.98
N LEU A 144 3.09 -16.42 -17.33
CA LEU A 144 4.00 -15.27 -17.36
C LEU A 144 5.37 -15.61 -16.75
N LEU A 145 5.39 -16.23 -15.56
CA LEU A 145 6.62 -16.66 -14.90
C LEU A 145 7.39 -17.69 -15.73
N ARG A 146 6.70 -18.66 -16.33
CA ARG A 146 7.36 -19.61 -17.26
C ARG A 146 7.96 -18.91 -18.47
N GLY A 147 7.23 -17.96 -19.05
CA GLY A 147 7.73 -17.15 -20.18
C GLY A 147 8.99 -16.36 -19.80
N MET A 148 9.00 -15.76 -18.60
CA MET A 148 10.19 -15.05 -18.09
C MET A 148 11.36 -15.99 -17.85
N THR A 149 11.15 -17.17 -17.24
CA THR A 149 12.23 -18.15 -17.04
C THR A 149 12.79 -18.66 -18.36
N VAL A 150 11.95 -18.87 -19.37
CA VAL A 150 12.41 -19.25 -20.72
C VAL A 150 13.23 -18.13 -21.36
N LEU A 151 12.80 -16.89 -21.21
CA LEU A 151 13.52 -15.72 -21.70
C LEU A 151 14.87 -15.57 -21.00
N GLU A 152 14.91 -15.70 -19.68
CA GLU A 152 16.12 -15.63 -18.85
C GLU A 152 17.14 -16.72 -19.23
N ASN A 153 16.68 -17.96 -19.46
CA ASN A 153 17.52 -19.06 -19.90
C ASN A 153 18.02 -18.91 -21.34
N ARG A 154 17.33 -18.11 -22.16
CA ARG A 154 17.71 -17.89 -23.56
C ARG A 154 18.61 -16.67 -23.71
N ASP A 155 18.32 -15.61 -23.01
CA ASP A 155 19.12 -14.37 -22.99
C ASP A 155 18.79 -13.57 -21.72
N ALA A 156 19.66 -13.67 -20.71
CA ALA A 156 19.52 -12.98 -19.43
C ALA A 156 19.40 -11.45 -19.59
N ARG A 157 20.05 -10.89 -20.60
CA ARG A 157 20.04 -9.45 -20.87
C ARG A 157 18.66 -8.95 -21.29
N TRP A 158 17.95 -9.72 -22.12
CA TRP A 158 16.57 -9.40 -22.50
C TRP A 158 15.58 -9.58 -21.35
N ALA A 159 15.80 -10.58 -20.49
CA ALA A 159 15.00 -10.77 -19.30
C ALA A 159 15.12 -9.59 -18.35
N ASP A 160 16.34 -9.08 -18.10
CA ASP A 160 16.59 -7.89 -17.28
C ASP A 160 15.94 -6.63 -17.88
N ILE A 161 16.07 -6.43 -19.20
CA ILE A 161 15.45 -5.29 -19.88
C ILE A 161 13.92 -5.35 -19.72
N PHE A 162 13.32 -6.52 -19.93
CA PHE A 162 11.88 -6.70 -19.82
C PHE A 162 11.37 -6.46 -18.39
N GLN A 163 12.08 -6.98 -17.40
CA GLN A 163 11.75 -6.79 -15.98
C GLN A 163 11.84 -5.31 -15.58
N ASN A 164 12.92 -4.63 -15.99
CA ASN A 164 13.09 -3.20 -15.75
C ASN A 164 12.02 -2.37 -16.48
N ALA A 165 11.68 -2.71 -17.72
CA ALA A 165 10.62 -2.03 -18.48
C ALA A 165 9.25 -2.18 -17.82
N MET A 166 8.90 -3.38 -17.32
CA MET A 166 7.68 -3.60 -16.55
C MET A 166 7.65 -2.77 -15.27
N PHE A 167 8.76 -2.73 -14.53
CA PHE A 167 8.88 -1.96 -13.30
C PHE A 167 8.75 -0.46 -13.54
N ILE A 168 9.44 0.07 -14.55
CA ILE A 168 9.35 1.47 -14.98
C ILE A 168 7.93 1.79 -15.45
N GLY A 169 7.30 0.90 -16.24
CA GLY A 169 5.92 1.06 -16.69
C GLY A 169 4.93 1.14 -15.55
N MET A 170 5.08 0.29 -14.53
CA MET A 170 4.25 0.33 -13.33
C MET A 170 4.43 1.66 -12.56
N ILE A 171 5.68 2.11 -12.37
CA ILE A 171 5.96 3.39 -11.73
C ILE A 171 5.38 4.54 -12.55
N SER A 172 5.54 4.52 -13.87
CA SER A 172 5.02 5.56 -14.76
C SER A 172 3.50 5.64 -14.73
N ALA A 173 2.80 4.50 -14.69
CA ALA A 173 1.35 4.45 -14.55
C ALA A 173 0.89 5.06 -13.22
N PHE A 174 1.61 4.76 -12.14
CA PHE A 174 1.33 5.33 -10.82
C PHE A 174 1.57 6.84 -10.79
N LEU A 175 2.68 7.29 -11.35
CA LEU A 175 2.99 8.72 -11.50
C LEU A 175 1.96 9.43 -12.38
N GLY A 176 1.59 8.84 -13.52
CA GLY A 176 0.55 9.36 -14.39
C GLY A 176 -0.77 9.55 -13.67
N TYR A 177 -1.16 8.59 -12.84
CA TYR A 177 -2.38 8.69 -12.03
C TYR A 177 -2.31 9.80 -10.99
N VAL A 178 -1.18 9.95 -10.28
CA VAL A 178 -0.98 10.99 -9.26
C VAL A 178 -0.89 12.39 -9.87
N PHE A 179 -0.35 12.50 -11.09
CA PHE A 179 -0.08 13.79 -11.74
C PHE A 179 -1.04 14.13 -12.89
N CYS A 180 -1.93 13.22 -13.32
CA CYS A 180 -2.81 13.45 -14.47
C CYS A 180 -3.83 14.57 -14.28
N ASP A 181 -4.08 14.99 -13.07
CA ASP A 181 -5.02 16.08 -12.78
C ASP A 181 -4.27 17.39 -12.54
N PHE A 182 -3.68 17.95 -13.60
CA PHE A 182 -2.96 19.22 -13.55
C PHE A 182 -3.82 20.39 -13.05
N SER A 183 -5.15 20.31 -13.21
CA SER A 183 -6.07 21.34 -12.71
C SER A 183 -6.15 21.36 -11.19
N ARG A 184 -5.89 20.22 -10.53
CA ARG A 184 -5.91 20.08 -9.07
C ARG A 184 -4.57 20.26 -8.39
N LEU A 185 -3.49 20.44 -9.14
CA LEU A 185 -2.17 20.70 -8.56
C LEU A 185 -2.14 21.99 -7.71
N TRP A 186 -3.01 22.95 -8.04
CA TRP A 186 -3.03 24.29 -7.44
C TRP A 186 -4.22 24.55 -6.51
N THR A 187 -5.14 23.62 -6.33
CA THR A 187 -6.29 23.79 -5.42
C THR A 187 -5.95 23.30 -4.02
N PRO A 188 -5.81 24.21 -3.02
CA PRO A 188 -5.62 23.82 -1.63
C PRO A 188 -6.92 23.20 -1.06
N GLY A 189 -6.81 22.14 -0.30
CA GLY A 189 -7.88 21.70 0.59
C GLY A 189 -8.53 20.35 0.36
N ASP A 190 -8.14 19.54 -0.64
CA ASP A 190 -8.70 18.21 -0.83
C ASP A 190 -7.79 17.14 -0.21
N TYR A 191 -7.88 16.98 1.12
CA TYR A 191 -7.03 16.08 1.92
C TYR A 191 -7.18 14.57 1.60
N VAL A 192 -8.10 14.22 0.72
CA VAL A 192 -8.35 12.85 0.28
C VAL A 192 -7.82 12.61 -1.14
N ALA A 193 -7.47 13.68 -1.87
CA ALA A 193 -6.92 13.56 -3.21
C ALA A 193 -5.46 13.07 -3.15
N THR A 194 -5.19 12.00 -3.88
CA THR A 194 -3.83 11.52 -4.12
C THR A 194 -3.07 12.40 -5.10
N SER A 195 -3.76 13.37 -5.72
CA SER A 195 -3.22 14.34 -6.68
C SER A 195 -3.06 15.71 -6.04
N GLY A 196 -1.98 16.39 -6.31
CA GLY A 196 -1.70 17.75 -5.80
C GLY A 196 -0.21 18.04 -5.66
N LEU A 197 0.11 19.27 -5.29
CA LEU A 197 1.50 19.73 -5.16
C LEU A 197 2.22 19.06 -3.97
N VAL A 198 1.51 18.80 -2.87
CA VAL A 198 2.07 18.17 -1.67
C VAL A 198 2.58 16.74 -1.93
N PRO A 199 1.82 15.81 -2.55
CA PRO A 199 2.34 14.48 -2.93
C PRO A 199 3.56 14.55 -3.84
N VAL A 200 3.60 15.50 -4.79
CA VAL A 200 4.74 15.71 -5.68
C VAL A 200 5.99 16.10 -4.89
N CYS A 201 5.86 17.07 -3.98
CA CYS A 201 6.97 17.52 -3.13
C CYS A 201 7.45 16.41 -2.19
N VAL A 202 6.54 15.66 -1.57
CA VAL A 202 6.88 14.50 -0.71
C VAL A 202 7.64 13.44 -1.50
N MET A 203 7.20 13.15 -2.74
CA MET A 203 7.90 12.22 -3.61
C MET A 203 9.31 12.73 -3.96
N ALA A 204 9.47 14.01 -4.29
CA ALA A 204 10.77 14.60 -4.58
C ALA A 204 11.71 14.54 -3.36
N VAL A 205 11.20 14.82 -2.16
CA VAL A 205 11.96 14.69 -0.90
C VAL A 205 12.37 13.25 -0.65
N SER A 206 11.45 12.28 -0.82
CA SER A 206 11.76 10.86 -0.66
C SER A 206 12.81 10.37 -1.66
N ALA A 207 12.71 10.83 -2.92
CA ALA A 207 13.70 10.54 -3.95
C ALA A 207 15.09 11.14 -3.59
N ALA A 208 15.12 12.38 -3.13
CA ALA A 208 16.36 13.02 -2.68
C ALA A 208 17.01 12.25 -1.51
N ILE A 209 16.21 11.81 -0.53
CA ILE A 209 16.70 10.98 0.59
C ILE A 209 17.31 9.67 0.07
N MET A 210 16.64 8.99 -0.88
CA MET A 210 17.17 7.76 -1.49
C MET A 210 18.48 8.00 -2.25
N VAL A 211 18.60 9.11 -2.98
CA VAL A 211 19.85 9.50 -3.65
C VAL A 211 20.96 9.74 -2.63
N VAL A 212 20.68 10.46 -1.53
CA VAL A 212 21.64 10.69 -0.45
C VAL A 212 22.08 9.37 0.18
N CYS A 213 21.15 8.47 0.49
CA CYS A 213 21.47 7.14 0.99
C CYS A 213 22.35 6.34 0.00
N GLY A 214 22.04 6.42 -1.31
CA GLY A 214 22.85 5.79 -2.36
C GLY A 214 24.27 6.35 -2.46
N LEU A 215 24.42 7.66 -2.35
CA LEU A 215 25.75 8.31 -2.33
C LEU A 215 26.55 7.94 -1.07
N LEU A 216 25.88 7.89 0.10
CA LEU A 216 26.52 7.44 1.33
C LEU A 216 27.00 5.99 1.26
N MET A 217 26.19 5.10 0.68
CA MET A 217 26.61 3.71 0.43
C MET A 217 27.82 3.63 -0.49
N LYS A 218 27.81 4.42 -1.57
CA LYS A 218 28.93 4.41 -2.54
C LYS A 218 30.22 4.97 -1.95
N LYS A 219 30.14 6.03 -1.12
CA LYS A 219 31.28 6.73 -0.54
C LYS A 219 31.83 6.06 0.73
N PHE A 220 30.94 5.64 1.65
CA PHE A 220 31.32 5.13 2.96
C PHE A 220 31.23 3.60 3.09
N LYS A 221 30.69 2.89 2.08
CA LYS A 221 30.48 1.42 2.10
C LYS A 221 29.71 0.92 3.34
N TRP A 222 28.82 1.74 3.89
CA TRP A 222 28.02 1.39 5.06
C TRP A 222 26.93 0.39 4.67
N SER A 223 27.17 -0.89 4.96
CA SER A 223 26.19 -1.97 4.71
C SER A 223 24.89 -1.77 5.48
N TRP A 224 24.94 -1.12 6.65
CA TRP A 224 23.76 -0.80 7.44
C TRP A 224 22.78 0.15 6.69
N VAL A 225 23.31 1.14 5.99
CA VAL A 225 22.49 2.07 5.20
C VAL A 225 21.73 1.33 4.08
N ASN A 226 22.33 0.29 3.49
CA ASN A 226 21.68 -0.55 2.49
C ASN A 226 20.44 -1.25 3.04
N ASP A 227 20.52 -1.76 4.27
CA ASP A 227 19.43 -2.49 4.91
C ASP A 227 18.28 -1.57 5.35
N TYR A 228 18.56 -0.28 5.64
CA TYR A 228 17.60 0.66 6.23
C TYR A 228 17.24 1.86 5.34
N ALA A 229 17.82 2.02 4.16
CA ALA A 229 17.59 3.15 3.25
C ALA A 229 16.10 3.33 2.92
N LEU A 230 15.41 2.23 2.63
CA LEU A 230 14.00 2.25 2.25
C LEU A 230 13.08 2.64 3.43
N PRO A 231 13.19 2.04 4.64
CA PRO A 231 12.45 2.51 5.81
C PRO A 231 12.74 3.97 6.17
N ILE A 232 13.99 4.40 6.11
CA ILE A 232 14.39 5.78 6.39
C ILE A 232 13.70 6.73 5.40
N SER A 233 13.76 6.44 4.10
CA SER A 233 13.11 7.25 3.07
C SER A 233 11.60 7.34 3.27
N LEU A 234 10.94 6.24 3.64
CA LEU A 234 9.51 6.20 3.92
C LEU A 234 9.14 7.06 5.13
N VAL A 235 9.82 6.87 6.26
CA VAL A 235 9.53 7.61 7.51
C VAL A 235 9.81 9.11 7.33
N LEU A 236 10.96 9.48 6.77
CA LEU A 236 11.31 10.87 6.52
C LEU A 236 10.43 11.51 5.45
N GLY A 237 10.05 10.75 4.42
CA GLY A 237 9.09 11.19 3.41
C GLY A 237 7.73 11.51 4.03
N MET A 238 7.19 10.62 4.88
CA MET A 238 5.94 10.87 5.61
C MET A 238 6.06 12.06 6.57
N ALA A 239 7.17 12.17 7.30
CA ALA A 239 7.42 13.29 8.20
C ALA A 239 7.50 14.63 7.45
N SER A 240 8.06 14.65 6.24
CA SER A 240 8.12 15.85 5.41
C SER A 240 6.76 16.31 4.90
N ALA A 241 5.76 15.44 4.85
CA ALA A 241 4.40 15.82 4.46
C ALA A 241 3.78 16.82 5.43
N ILE A 242 4.12 16.75 6.74
CA ILE A 242 3.57 17.65 7.76
C ILE A 242 3.93 19.13 7.49
N PRO A 243 5.23 19.50 7.39
CA PRO A 243 5.58 20.89 7.09
C PRO A 243 5.19 21.31 5.66
N LEU A 244 5.18 20.38 4.70
CA LEU A 244 4.77 20.70 3.32
C LEU A 244 3.28 21.01 3.23
N THR A 245 2.42 20.32 3.95
CA THR A 245 0.98 20.64 4.03
C THR A 245 0.74 21.96 4.75
N ALA A 246 1.54 22.31 5.75
CA ALA A 246 1.43 23.60 6.43
C ALA A 246 1.90 24.79 5.58
N TRP A 247 2.79 24.54 4.60
CA TRP A 247 3.40 25.59 3.78
C TRP A 247 2.74 25.75 2.41
N LEU A 248 2.21 24.67 1.85
CA LEU A 248 1.63 24.62 0.50
C LEU A 248 0.10 24.38 0.50
N GLY A 249 -0.50 24.04 1.62
CA GLY A 249 -1.95 23.88 1.84
C GLY A 249 -2.48 25.02 2.62
#